data_0e16565f57403cefbf986b53bd414d52
#
_entry.id   0e16565f57403cefbf986b53bd414d52
#
_cell.length_a   1.000
_cell.length_b   1.000
_cell.length_c   1.000
_cell.angle_alpha   90.00
_cell.angle_beta   90.00
_cell.angle_gamma   90.00
#
_symmetry.space_group_name_H-M   'P 1'
#
loop_
_entity.id
_entity.type
_entity.pdbx_description
1 polymer ?
#
loop_
_entity_poly.entity_id
_entity_poly.type
_entity_poly.pdbx_seq_one_letter_code
_entity_poly.pdbx_strand_id
1 'polypeptide(L)'
;MNIVRKACEIPVRNRTEVLVVGAGPAGFGAAVSAARAGAKVTLVEQGGLLGGMWTLGLLSPFFDNQNKDGLNRELREALRARDAWGGLWDISFDQCEMALLLDEYVSKCGI
;
A
#
# COMPACT_ATOMS: atom_id res chain seq x y z
N MET A 1 -8.61 31.88 21.05
CA MET A 1 -7.90 30.59 21.09
C MET A 1 -6.42 30.89 21.31
N ASN A 2 -5.83 30.39 22.39
CA ASN A 2 -4.40 30.56 22.65
C ASN A 2 -3.63 29.43 21.98
N ILE A 3 -2.69 29.80 21.11
CA ILE A 3 -1.83 28.84 20.43
C ILE A 3 -0.48 28.83 21.13
N VAL A 4 -0.09 27.69 21.68
CA VAL A 4 1.25 27.46 22.24
C VAL A 4 2.09 26.73 21.22
N ARG A 5 3.20 27.33 20.81
CA ARG A 5 4.22 26.69 19.96
C ARG A 5 5.37 26.21 20.83
N LYS A 6 5.67 24.94 20.79
CA LYS A 6 6.83 24.36 21.48
C LYS A 6 7.90 24.02 20.44
N ALA A 7 9.08 24.56 20.60
CA ALA A 7 10.24 24.13 19.83
C ALA A 7 10.64 22.73 20.26
N CYS A 8 10.91 21.84 19.30
CA CYS A 8 11.43 20.52 19.57
C CYS A 8 12.56 20.20 18.58
N GLU A 9 13.56 19.47 19.05
CA GLU A 9 14.60 18.90 18.18
C GLU A 9 14.16 17.51 17.73
N ILE A 10 14.07 17.30 16.42
CA ILE A 10 13.67 16.04 15.83
C ILE A 10 14.88 15.44 15.09
N PRO A 11 15.36 14.26 15.50
CA PRO A 11 16.48 13.63 14.81
C PRO A 11 16.10 13.18 13.41
N VAL A 12 16.96 13.47 12.44
CA VAL A 12 16.81 12.93 11.07
C VAL A 12 17.21 11.45 11.08
N ARG A 13 16.25 10.58 10.80
CA ARG A 13 16.45 9.12 10.80
C ARG A 13 16.82 8.56 9.44
N ASN A 14 16.30 9.15 8.38
CA ASN A 14 16.53 8.69 7.01
C ASN A 14 16.48 9.86 6.03
N ARG A 15 17.03 9.66 4.84
CA ARG A 15 16.95 10.58 3.70
C ARG A 15 16.53 9.79 2.47
N THR A 16 15.54 10.29 1.76
CA THR A 16 14.92 9.63 0.61
C THR A 16 14.53 10.69 -0.42
N GLU A 17 14.33 10.28 -1.67
CA GLU A 17 13.85 11.20 -2.73
C GLU A 17 12.33 11.34 -2.67
N VAL A 18 11.64 10.24 -2.33
CA VAL A 18 10.19 10.22 -2.16
C VAL A 18 9.83 9.61 -0.82
N LEU A 19 9.15 10.38 0.00
CA LEU A 19 8.57 9.91 1.26
C LEU A 19 7.07 9.75 1.09
N VAL A 20 6.56 8.55 1.30
CA VAL A 20 5.12 8.26 1.34
C VAL A 20 4.73 7.95 2.78
N VAL A 21 3.73 8.65 3.28
CA VAL A 21 3.21 8.48 4.65
C VAL A 21 1.81 7.89 4.59
N GLY A 22 1.66 6.69 5.11
CA GLY A 22 0.47 5.86 5.03
C GLY A 22 0.53 4.87 3.87
N ALA A 23 0.46 3.56 4.18
CA ALA A 23 0.52 2.47 3.22
C ALA A 23 -0.86 1.87 2.90
N GLY A 24 -1.92 2.68 2.97
CA GLY A 24 -3.22 2.30 2.41
C GLY A 24 -3.14 2.15 0.89
N PRO A 25 -4.25 1.81 0.21
CA PRO A 25 -4.25 1.56 -1.24
C PRO A 25 -3.57 2.64 -2.07
N ALA A 26 -3.84 3.90 -1.77
CA ALA A 26 -3.25 5.04 -2.49
C ALA A 26 -1.75 5.19 -2.21
N GLY A 27 -1.34 5.10 -0.93
CA GLY A 27 0.07 5.23 -0.55
C GLY A 27 0.91 4.07 -1.07
N PHE A 28 0.41 2.84 -1.00
CA PHE A 28 1.05 1.69 -1.62
C PHE A 28 1.26 1.90 -3.12
N GLY A 29 0.20 2.31 -3.84
CA GLY A 29 0.28 2.59 -5.27
C GLY A 29 1.29 3.68 -5.60
N ALA A 30 1.31 4.76 -4.81
CA ALA A 30 2.28 5.85 -4.99
C ALA A 30 3.72 5.39 -4.76
N ALA A 31 3.98 4.63 -3.68
CA ALA A 31 5.31 4.14 -3.35
C ALA A 31 5.87 3.19 -4.43
N VAL A 32 5.07 2.19 -4.82
CA VAL A 32 5.48 1.23 -5.87
C VAL A 32 5.72 1.92 -7.21
N SER A 33 4.84 2.86 -7.59
CA SER A 33 4.99 3.59 -8.85
C SER A 33 6.23 4.47 -8.86
N ALA A 34 6.51 5.18 -7.76
CA ALA A 34 7.72 6.00 -7.64
C ALA A 34 9.00 5.15 -7.69
N ALA A 35 9.03 4.02 -6.97
CA ALA A 35 10.18 3.12 -6.99
C ALA A 35 10.41 2.51 -8.39
N ARG A 36 9.35 2.11 -9.09
CA ARG A 36 9.43 1.63 -10.48
C ARG A 36 9.92 2.70 -11.46
N ALA A 37 9.68 3.97 -11.15
CA ALA A 37 10.24 5.10 -11.90
C ALA A 37 11.70 5.41 -11.56
N GLY A 38 12.32 4.64 -10.65
CA GLY A 38 13.74 4.75 -10.29
C GLY A 38 14.03 5.63 -9.08
N ALA A 39 13.01 6.15 -8.40
CA ALA A 39 13.21 6.96 -7.20
C ALA A 39 13.57 6.11 -5.99
N LYS A 40 14.43 6.64 -5.11
CA LYS A 40 14.63 6.09 -3.77
C LYS A 40 13.43 6.43 -2.90
N VAL A 41 12.65 5.42 -2.54
CA VAL A 41 11.40 5.59 -1.80
C VAL A 41 11.54 5.13 -0.35
N THR A 42 10.92 5.86 0.55
CA THR A 42 10.64 5.40 1.92
C THR A 42 9.13 5.44 2.13
N LEU A 43 8.56 4.32 2.52
CA LEU A 43 7.15 4.18 2.89
C LEU A 43 7.05 4.05 4.41
N VAL A 44 6.23 4.90 5.02
CA VAL A 44 5.99 4.89 6.47
C VAL A 44 4.54 4.55 6.73
N GLU A 45 4.32 3.51 7.55
CA GLU A 45 3.00 3.07 7.97
C GLU A 45 2.93 3.00 9.49
N GLN A 46 1.83 3.48 10.07
CA GLN A 46 1.61 3.43 11.52
C GLN A 46 1.08 2.07 12.00
N GLY A 47 0.43 1.33 11.11
CA GLY A 47 -0.09 -0.01 11.38
C GLY A 47 0.97 -1.09 11.20
N GLY A 48 0.66 -2.30 11.67
CA GLY A 48 1.54 -3.47 11.53
C GLY A 48 1.53 -4.13 10.15
N LEU A 49 0.62 -3.71 9.26
CA LEU A 49 0.46 -4.27 7.92
C LEU A 49 0.30 -3.15 6.89
N LEU A 50 0.80 -3.39 5.68
CA LEU A 50 0.48 -2.56 4.52
C LEU A 50 -0.97 -2.80 4.07
N GLY A 51 -1.53 -1.89 3.29
CA GLY A 51 -2.85 -2.06 2.66
C GLY A 51 -4.00 -1.30 3.33
N GLY A 52 -3.83 -0.83 4.57
CA GLY A 52 -4.84 -0.04 5.26
C GLY A 52 -6.21 -0.71 5.28
N MET A 53 -7.21 -0.15 4.58
CA MET A 53 -8.58 -0.71 4.51
C MET A 53 -8.62 -2.11 3.92
N TRP A 54 -7.72 -2.46 3.01
CA TRP A 54 -7.67 -3.78 2.39
C TRP A 54 -7.23 -4.89 3.34
N THR A 55 -6.49 -4.55 4.38
CA THR A 55 -5.87 -5.49 5.32
C THR A 55 -6.34 -5.26 6.74
N LEU A 56 -5.81 -4.27 7.45
CA LEU A 56 -6.22 -3.94 8.81
C LEU A 56 -7.69 -3.53 8.92
N GLY A 57 -8.22 -2.85 7.90
CA GLY A 57 -9.62 -2.44 7.84
C GLY A 57 -10.59 -3.55 7.45
N LEU A 58 -10.11 -4.73 7.05
CA LEU A 58 -10.90 -5.91 6.68
C LEU A 58 -11.95 -5.65 5.59
N LEU A 59 -11.72 -4.65 4.72
CA LEU A 59 -12.59 -4.36 3.59
C LEU A 59 -12.07 -5.09 2.35
N SER A 60 -12.55 -6.30 2.12
CA SER A 60 -12.10 -7.17 1.04
C SER A 60 -12.62 -6.82 -0.36
N PRO A 61 -13.74 -6.11 -0.56
CA PRO A 61 -14.16 -5.74 -1.92
C PRO A 61 -13.20 -4.74 -2.56
N PHE A 62 -12.81 -5.05 -3.79
CA PHE A 62 -11.99 -4.20 -4.63
C PHE A 62 -12.87 -3.55 -5.70
N PHE A 63 -13.52 -2.45 -5.31
CA PHE A 63 -14.51 -1.78 -6.15
C PHE A 63 -13.90 -1.17 -7.41
N ASP A 64 -14.72 -1.08 -8.46
CA ASP A 64 -14.37 -0.46 -9.75
C ASP A 64 -13.05 -0.99 -10.35
N ASN A 65 -12.82 -2.30 -10.19
CA ASN A 65 -11.57 -2.93 -10.63
C ASN A 65 -11.57 -3.41 -12.09
N GLN A 66 -12.75 -3.58 -12.71
CA GLN A 66 -12.90 -4.33 -13.96
C GLN A 66 -12.22 -3.67 -15.16
N ASN A 67 -12.24 -2.35 -15.22
CA ASN A 67 -11.67 -1.58 -16.33
C ASN A 67 -10.43 -0.78 -15.91
N LYS A 68 -9.73 -1.23 -14.88
CA LYS A 68 -8.50 -0.61 -14.40
C LYS A 68 -7.29 -1.44 -14.78
N ASP A 69 -6.34 -0.77 -15.40
CA ASP A 69 -5.04 -1.32 -15.75
C ASP A 69 -3.97 -1.02 -14.69
N GLY A 70 -2.72 -1.30 -15.04
CA GLY A 70 -1.56 -1.06 -14.21
C GLY A 70 -1.59 -1.89 -12.93
N LEU A 71 -1.22 -1.27 -11.82
CA LEU A 71 -1.07 -1.96 -10.54
C LEU A 71 -2.38 -2.62 -10.05
N ASN A 72 -3.54 -2.04 -10.36
CA ASN A 72 -4.83 -2.66 -10.04
C ASN A 72 -5.01 -4.02 -10.70
N ARG A 73 -4.71 -4.10 -12.00
CA ARG A 73 -4.77 -5.35 -12.75
C ARG A 73 -3.74 -6.34 -12.23
N GLU A 74 -2.52 -5.89 -11.99
CA GLU A 74 -1.44 -6.74 -11.47
C GLU A 74 -1.81 -7.39 -10.14
N LEU A 75 -2.34 -6.61 -9.18
CA LEU A 75 -2.77 -7.14 -7.88
C LEU A 75 -3.90 -8.16 -8.04
N ARG A 76 -4.90 -7.87 -8.85
CA ARG A 76 -6.02 -8.79 -9.13
C ARG A 76 -5.56 -10.09 -9.75
N GLU A 77 -4.69 -10.04 -10.76
CA GLU A 77 -4.13 -11.22 -11.41
C GLU A 77 -3.26 -12.03 -10.44
N ALA A 78 -2.44 -11.38 -9.62
CA ALA A 78 -1.62 -12.03 -8.61
C ALA A 78 -2.46 -12.73 -7.54
N LEU A 79 -3.55 -12.12 -7.08
CA LEU A 79 -4.48 -12.73 -6.14
C LEU A 79 -5.25 -13.90 -6.76
N ARG A 80 -5.66 -13.80 -8.02
CA ARG A 80 -6.25 -14.94 -8.76
C ARG A 80 -5.29 -16.11 -8.88
N ALA A 81 -4.03 -15.85 -9.18
CA ALA A 81 -3.00 -16.88 -9.27
C ALA A 81 -2.72 -17.60 -7.94
N ARG A 82 -3.12 -17.00 -6.82
CA ARG A 82 -3.01 -17.55 -5.46
C ARG A 82 -4.31 -18.19 -4.96
N ASP A 83 -5.33 -18.28 -5.81
CA ASP A 83 -6.69 -18.68 -5.42
C ASP A 83 -7.29 -17.82 -4.29
N ALA A 84 -6.86 -16.56 -4.25
CA ALA A 84 -7.21 -15.58 -3.23
C ALA A 84 -8.13 -14.45 -3.74
N TRP A 85 -8.73 -14.64 -4.91
CA TRP A 85 -9.66 -13.72 -5.55
C TRP A 85 -10.97 -14.40 -5.89
N GLY A 86 -12.08 -13.70 -5.72
CA GLY A 86 -13.41 -14.18 -6.07
C GLY A 86 -14.45 -13.72 -5.05
N GLY A 87 -15.33 -14.66 -4.66
CA GLY A 87 -16.38 -14.40 -3.68
C GLY A 87 -17.53 -13.57 -4.24
N LEU A 88 -18.12 -12.74 -3.39
CA LEU A 88 -19.31 -11.96 -3.75
C LEU A 88 -19.02 -11.03 -4.92
N TRP A 89 -19.77 -11.16 -6.01
CA TRP A 89 -19.65 -10.37 -7.26
C TRP A 89 -18.28 -10.41 -7.94
N ASP A 90 -17.44 -11.39 -7.68
CA ASP A 90 -16.08 -11.48 -8.23
C ASP A 90 -15.23 -10.23 -8.00
N ILE A 91 -15.35 -9.62 -6.83
CA ILE A 91 -14.58 -8.42 -6.45
C ILE A 91 -13.87 -8.54 -5.10
N SER A 92 -14.06 -9.65 -4.40
CA SER A 92 -13.47 -9.86 -3.08
C SER A 92 -12.15 -10.61 -3.18
N PHE A 93 -11.33 -10.42 -2.16
CA PHE A 93 -10.04 -11.09 -2.02
C PHE A 93 -9.81 -11.56 -0.58
N ASP A 94 -8.87 -12.49 -0.40
CA ASP A 94 -8.36 -12.86 0.90
C ASP A 94 -7.42 -11.78 1.44
N GLN A 95 -7.72 -11.24 2.64
CA GLN A 95 -6.96 -10.14 3.23
C GLN A 95 -5.56 -10.57 3.66
N CYS A 96 -5.38 -11.81 4.08
CA CYS A 96 -4.06 -12.33 4.47
C CYS A 96 -3.16 -12.45 3.24
N GLU A 97 -3.68 -13.00 2.16
CA GLU A 97 -2.95 -13.09 0.88
C GLU A 97 -2.67 -11.70 0.29
N MET A 98 -3.61 -10.75 0.43
CA MET A 98 -3.35 -9.37 0.06
C MET A 98 -2.19 -8.78 0.87
N ALA A 99 -2.16 -8.96 2.19
CA ALA A 99 -1.09 -8.45 3.03
C ALA A 99 0.28 -8.99 2.60
N LEU A 100 0.38 -10.31 2.39
CA LEU A 100 1.60 -10.95 1.91
C LEU A 100 2.02 -10.42 0.53
N LEU A 101 1.07 -10.25 -0.36
CA LEU A 101 1.31 -9.75 -1.71
C LEU A 101 1.87 -8.32 -1.68
N LEU A 102 1.31 -7.44 -0.84
CA LEU A 102 1.78 -6.06 -0.72
C LEU A 102 3.22 -6.01 -0.18
N ASP A 103 3.55 -6.83 0.82
CA ASP A 103 4.90 -6.96 1.36
C ASP A 103 5.91 -7.43 0.31
N GLU A 104 5.51 -8.39 -0.52
CA GLU A 104 6.35 -8.84 -1.64
C GLU A 104 6.62 -7.72 -2.66
N TYR A 105 5.61 -6.91 -3.00
CA TYR A 105 5.78 -5.80 -3.95
C TYR A 105 6.76 -4.76 -3.43
N VAL A 106 6.63 -4.31 -2.18
CA VAL A 106 7.55 -3.31 -1.61
C VAL A 106 8.97 -3.87 -1.49
N SER A 107 9.10 -5.13 -1.09
CA SER A 107 10.39 -5.81 -1.03
C SER A 107 11.07 -5.90 -2.40
N LYS A 108 10.35 -6.33 -3.43
CA LYS A 108 10.86 -6.40 -4.82
C LYS A 108 11.24 -5.05 -5.39
N CYS A 109 10.56 -3.98 -4.97
CA CYS A 109 10.85 -2.61 -5.40
C CYS A 109 11.96 -1.93 -4.58
N GLY A 110 12.45 -2.56 -3.51
CA GLY A 110 13.48 -1.99 -2.65
C GLY A 110 12.99 -0.81 -1.80
N ILE A 111 11.72 -0.83 -1.41
CA ILE A 111 11.08 0.21 -0.59
C ILE A 111 11.26 -0.10 0.89
#